data_28863e67dfde6a72532d554b5ba77673
#
_entry.id   28863e67dfde6a72532d554b5ba77673
#
_cell.length_a   1.000
_cell.length_b   1.000
_cell.length_c   1.000
_cell.angle_alpha   90.00
_cell.angle_beta   90.00
_cell.angle_gamma   90.00
#
_symmetry.space_group_name_H-M   'P 1'
#
loop_
_entity.id
_entity.type
_entity.pdbx_description
1 polymer ?
#
loop_
_entity_poly.entity_id
_entity_poly.type
_entity_poly.pdbx_seq_one_letter_code
_entity_poly.pdbx_strand_id
1 'polypeptide(L)'
;VERHAVGERVRLLESDLFSALDQTGYDLIVSNPPYVSAGVFEKLPAEYMAEPSSGLVCGEDGLDIVLKIMDAAPQYLKQQGILVMEVGESAETLQETLPRVPFFWLDFDQGGDGVFMLEYDQLIACQADVRAILEQRNNV
;
A
#
# COMPACT_ATOMS: atom_id res chain seq x y z
N VAL A 1 -0.91 20.37 -10.69
CA VAL A 1 -1.28 21.34 -9.63
C VAL A 1 -1.48 22.70 -10.25
N GLU A 2 -0.45 23.28 -10.93
CA GLU A 2 -0.53 24.60 -11.57
C GLU A 2 -1.66 24.70 -12.63
N ARG A 3 -1.76 23.69 -13.51
CA ARG A 3 -2.77 23.65 -14.59
C ARG A 3 -4.22 23.74 -14.07
N HIS A 4 -4.48 23.28 -12.86
CA HIS A 4 -5.83 23.23 -12.27
C HIS A 4 -6.02 24.24 -11.14
N ALA A 5 -5.04 25.12 -10.89
CA ALA A 5 -5.06 26.13 -9.83
C ALA A 5 -5.43 25.56 -8.42
N VAL A 6 -4.94 24.36 -8.10
CA VAL A 6 -5.23 23.69 -6.83
C VAL A 6 -4.04 23.67 -5.85
N GLY A 7 -3.03 24.51 -6.06
CA GLY A 7 -1.80 24.55 -5.28
C GLY A 7 -1.99 24.81 -3.79
N GLU A 8 -3.07 25.50 -3.41
CA GLU A 8 -3.39 25.75 -2.00
C GLU A 8 -3.98 24.51 -1.28
N ARG A 9 -4.42 23.51 -2.05
CA ARG A 9 -5.07 22.30 -1.54
C ARG A 9 -4.29 21.01 -1.81
N VAL A 10 -3.34 21.06 -2.76
CA VAL A 10 -2.59 19.89 -3.21
C VAL A 10 -1.09 20.20 -3.13
N ARG A 11 -0.38 19.43 -2.33
CA ARG A 11 1.08 19.45 -2.23
C ARG A 11 1.64 18.20 -2.91
N LEU A 12 2.56 18.37 -3.84
CA LEU A 12 3.29 17.28 -4.48
C LEU A 12 4.62 17.08 -3.77
N LEU A 13 4.93 15.83 -3.45
CA LEU A 13 6.19 15.42 -2.84
C LEU A 13 6.74 14.22 -3.61
N GLU A 14 8.04 14.25 -3.88
CA GLU A 14 8.78 13.06 -4.27
C GLU A 14 9.27 12.37 -2.98
N SER A 15 8.92 11.11 -2.78
CA SER A 15 9.16 10.39 -1.54
C SER A 15 9.29 8.90 -1.75
N ASP A 16 10.20 8.29 -1.01
CA ASP A 16 10.17 6.85 -0.79
C ASP A 16 9.17 6.56 0.35
N LEU A 17 7.98 6.10 -0.01
CA LEU A 17 6.83 5.92 0.89
C LEU A 17 6.57 7.21 1.70
N PHE A 18 6.74 7.15 3.01
CA PHE A 18 6.48 8.27 3.93
C PHE A 18 7.71 9.14 4.24
N SER A 19 8.90 8.81 3.70
CA SER A 19 10.18 9.38 4.14
C SER A 19 10.29 10.90 3.98
N ALA A 20 9.62 11.49 2.99
CA ALA A 20 9.61 12.94 2.75
C ALA A 20 8.44 13.66 3.42
N LEU A 21 7.57 12.96 4.16
CA LEU A 21 6.48 13.59 4.89
C LEU A 21 7.00 14.24 6.18
N ASP A 22 6.75 15.52 6.30
CA ASP A 22 7.07 16.36 7.48
C ASP A 22 5.85 16.56 8.40
N GLN A 23 4.69 16.05 8.00
CA GLN A 23 3.42 16.17 8.72
C GLN A 23 2.86 14.78 9.06
N THR A 24 2.11 14.74 10.14
CA THR A 24 1.35 13.59 10.64
C THR A 24 -0.10 13.98 10.88
N GLY A 25 -0.93 13.03 11.28
CA GLY A 25 -2.32 13.30 11.63
C GLY A 25 -3.23 13.43 10.41
N TYR A 26 -3.01 12.58 9.41
CA TYR A 26 -3.90 12.46 8.26
C TYR A 26 -5.19 11.73 8.66
N ASP A 27 -6.31 12.17 8.10
CA ASP A 27 -7.60 11.50 8.27
C ASP A 27 -7.70 10.26 7.37
N LEU A 28 -7.05 10.30 6.22
CA LEU A 28 -7.08 9.26 5.20
C LEU A 28 -5.70 9.13 4.53
N ILE A 29 -5.23 7.91 4.41
CA ILE A 29 -4.12 7.52 3.54
C ILE A 29 -4.70 6.61 2.44
N VAL A 30 -4.47 6.97 1.18
CA VAL A 30 -4.83 6.15 0.03
C VAL A 30 -3.55 5.77 -0.71
N SER A 31 -3.37 4.51 -1.02
CA SER A 31 -2.20 4.01 -1.72
C SER A 31 -2.57 2.98 -2.77
N ASN A 32 -1.93 3.09 -3.93
CA ASN A 32 -1.88 2.05 -4.94
C ASN A 32 -0.40 1.72 -5.17
N PRO A 33 0.22 0.93 -4.28
CA PRO A 33 1.62 0.58 -4.41
C PRO A 33 1.83 -0.44 -5.53
N PRO A 34 3.05 -0.60 -6.05
CA PRO A 34 3.34 -1.70 -6.95
C PRO A 34 3.15 -3.04 -6.21
N TYR A 35 2.31 -3.90 -6.76
CA TYR A 35 1.95 -5.21 -6.20
C TYR A 35 2.28 -6.37 -7.15
N VAL A 36 2.93 -6.08 -8.28
CA VAL A 36 3.29 -7.11 -9.27
C VAL A 36 4.54 -7.86 -8.82
N SER A 37 4.44 -9.18 -8.71
CA SER A 37 5.59 -10.03 -8.43
C SER A 37 6.62 -10.01 -9.58
N ALA A 38 7.90 -10.22 -9.25
CA ALA A 38 8.97 -10.25 -10.24
C ALA A 38 8.70 -11.25 -11.39
N GLY A 39 8.11 -12.41 -11.08
CA GLY A 39 7.79 -13.45 -12.06
C GLY A 39 6.65 -13.08 -13.02
N VAL A 40 5.75 -12.18 -12.62
CA VAL A 40 4.64 -11.68 -13.45
C VAL A 40 5.10 -10.50 -14.30
N PHE A 41 6.00 -9.66 -13.77
CA PHE A 41 6.53 -8.48 -14.48
C PHE A 41 7.10 -8.83 -15.86
N GLU A 42 7.82 -9.95 -15.99
CA GLU A 42 8.41 -10.39 -17.26
C GLU A 42 7.37 -10.75 -18.34
N LYS A 43 6.11 -10.94 -17.96
CA LYS A 43 4.99 -11.35 -18.83
C LYS A 43 4.00 -10.23 -19.13
N LEU A 44 4.23 -9.02 -18.57
CA LEU A 44 3.31 -7.90 -18.76
C LEU A 44 3.32 -7.37 -20.20
N PRO A 45 2.18 -6.87 -20.71
CA PRO A 45 2.10 -6.18 -22.00
C PRO A 45 3.04 -4.97 -22.10
N ALA A 46 3.40 -4.59 -23.34
CA ALA A 46 4.37 -3.52 -23.61
C ALA A 46 3.97 -2.14 -23.04
N GLU A 47 2.69 -1.89 -22.83
CA GLU A 47 2.16 -0.67 -22.22
C GLU A 47 2.59 -0.50 -20.75
N TYR A 48 2.73 -1.60 -20.00
CA TYR A 48 3.27 -1.59 -18.63
C TYR A 48 4.79 -1.38 -18.59
N MET A 49 5.49 -1.71 -19.68
CA MET A 49 6.93 -1.47 -19.81
C MET A 49 7.30 0.01 -19.96
N ALA A 50 6.32 0.89 -20.18
CA ALA A 50 6.52 2.33 -20.21
C ALA A 50 6.66 2.97 -18.83
N GLU A 51 6.27 2.25 -17.76
CA GLU A 51 6.49 2.66 -16.38
C GLU A 51 7.87 2.21 -15.88
N PRO A 52 8.52 2.95 -14.96
CA PRO A 52 9.77 2.50 -14.35
C PRO A 52 9.60 1.14 -13.69
N SER A 53 10.50 0.20 -13.97
CA SER A 53 10.47 -1.17 -13.40
C SER A 53 10.46 -1.17 -11.86
N SER A 54 11.13 -0.20 -11.24
CA SER A 54 11.11 0.01 -9.78
C SER A 54 9.75 0.36 -9.22
N GLY A 55 8.83 0.84 -10.06
CA GLY A 55 7.47 1.16 -9.68
C GLY A 55 6.48 0.00 -9.83
N LEU A 56 6.89 -1.13 -10.42
CA LEU A 56 6.00 -2.25 -10.71
C LEU A 56 6.37 -3.54 -9.95
N VAL A 57 7.64 -3.73 -9.58
CA VAL A 57 8.11 -4.96 -8.93
C VAL A 57 8.20 -4.78 -7.42
N CYS A 58 7.53 -5.67 -6.67
CA CYS A 58 7.42 -5.61 -5.22
C CYS A 58 7.66 -6.99 -4.59
N GLY A 59 8.94 -7.43 -4.56
CA GLY A 59 9.32 -8.72 -4.02
C GLY A 59 8.83 -9.92 -4.85
N GLU A 60 8.92 -11.13 -4.28
CA GLU A 60 8.53 -12.37 -4.99
C GLU A 60 7.00 -12.50 -5.11
N ASP A 61 6.24 -12.03 -4.13
CA ASP A 61 4.78 -12.12 -4.04
C ASP A 61 4.06 -10.76 -4.08
N GLY A 62 4.77 -9.66 -4.31
CA GLY A 62 4.21 -8.32 -4.41
C GLY A 62 3.83 -7.65 -3.07
N LEU A 63 4.14 -8.23 -1.92
CA LEU A 63 3.67 -7.75 -0.62
C LEU A 63 4.65 -6.85 0.14
N ASP A 64 5.92 -6.75 -0.25
CA ASP A 64 6.94 -6.05 0.55
C ASP A 64 6.59 -4.59 0.84
N ILE A 65 6.14 -3.86 -0.18
CA ILE A 65 5.76 -2.45 -0.03
C ILE A 65 4.44 -2.32 0.74
N VAL A 66 3.48 -3.21 0.50
CA VAL A 66 2.19 -3.26 1.21
C VAL A 66 2.42 -3.38 2.71
N LEU A 67 3.25 -4.33 3.14
CA LEU A 67 3.57 -4.57 4.55
C LEU A 67 4.31 -3.37 5.17
N LYS A 68 5.26 -2.75 4.45
CA LYS A 68 5.96 -1.54 4.91
C LYS A 68 4.99 -0.36 5.11
N ILE A 69 4.04 -0.18 4.19
CA ILE A 69 3.02 0.86 4.34
C ILE A 69 2.13 0.56 5.55
N MET A 70 1.67 -0.68 5.73
CA MET A 70 0.83 -1.07 6.87
C MET A 70 1.55 -0.87 8.22
N ASP A 71 2.85 -1.15 8.30
CA ASP A 71 3.64 -0.91 9.53
C ASP A 71 3.81 0.59 9.82
N ALA A 72 4.06 1.40 8.80
CA ALA A 72 4.36 2.82 8.97
C ALA A 72 3.10 3.70 9.10
N ALA A 73 2.00 3.36 8.44
CA ALA A 73 0.79 4.19 8.35
C ALA A 73 0.25 4.71 9.70
N PRO A 74 0.27 3.93 10.82
CA PRO A 74 -0.21 4.44 12.10
C PRO A 74 0.54 5.67 12.61
N GLN A 75 1.81 5.86 12.23
CA GLN A 75 2.59 7.03 12.65
C GLN A 75 2.12 8.32 11.98
N TYR A 76 1.44 8.19 10.85
CA TYR A 76 0.98 9.31 10.02
C TYR A 76 -0.53 9.54 10.11
N LEU A 77 -1.31 8.55 10.51
CA LEU A 77 -2.75 8.65 10.70
C LEU A 77 -3.12 9.30 12.05
N LYS A 78 -4.28 9.95 12.08
CA LYS A 78 -5.00 10.23 13.33
C LYS A 78 -5.56 8.93 13.92
N GLN A 79 -5.92 8.94 15.21
CA GLN A 79 -6.56 7.79 15.88
C GLN A 79 -7.89 7.34 15.25
N GLN A 80 -8.55 8.20 14.48
CA GLN A 80 -9.78 7.87 13.72
C GLN A 80 -9.50 7.82 12.22
N GLY A 81 -8.23 7.83 11.83
CA GLY A 81 -7.82 7.80 10.44
C GLY A 81 -7.94 6.40 9.86
N ILE A 82 -8.04 6.34 8.55
CA ILE A 82 -8.17 5.10 7.78
C ILE A 82 -7.09 4.99 6.70
N LEU A 83 -6.65 3.76 6.46
CA LEU A 83 -5.83 3.38 5.33
C LEU A 83 -6.72 2.67 4.31
N VAL A 84 -6.68 3.14 3.06
CA VAL A 84 -7.26 2.45 1.90
C VAL A 84 -6.14 2.08 0.95
N MET A 85 -6.06 0.82 0.57
CA MET A 85 -4.98 0.35 -0.29
C MET A 85 -5.47 -0.63 -1.35
N GLU A 86 -5.01 -0.43 -2.58
CA GLU A 86 -5.18 -1.37 -3.67
C GLU A 86 -3.97 -2.32 -3.70
N VAL A 87 -4.23 -3.62 -3.75
CA VAL A 87 -3.20 -4.68 -3.83
C VAL A 87 -3.47 -5.65 -4.98
N GLY A 88 -4.55 -5.44 -5.71
CA GLY A 88 -4.91 -6.20 -6.90
C GLY A 88 -4.86 -7.71 -6.69
N GLU A 89 -4.14 -8.41 -7.55
CA GLU A 89 -4.01 -9.88 -7.52
C GLU A 89 -3.34 -10.43 -6.24
N SER A 90 -2.63 -9.58 -5.47
CA SER A 90 -2.00 -9.99 -4.21
C SER A 90 -2.98 -10.06 -3.03
N ALA A 91 -4.26 -9.77 -3.22
CA ALA A 91 -5.26 -9.73 -2.15
C ALA A 91 -5.40 -11.07 -1.40
N GLU A 92 -5.49 -12.19 -2.13
CA GLU A 92 -5.58 -13.53 -1.55
C GLU A 92 -4.31 -13.87 -0.76
N THR A 93 -3.15 -13.64 -1.34
CA THR A 93 -1.84 -13.85 -0.69
C THR A 93 -1.69 -13.01 0.57
N LEU A 94 -2.14 -11.74 0.54
CA LEU A 94 -2.14 -10.87 1.72
C LEU A 94 -3.04 -11.40 2.83
N GLN A 95 -4.26 -11.85 2.49
CA GLN A 95 -5.20 -12.42 3.44
C GLN A 95 -4.67 -13.72 4.08
N GLU A 96 -4.00 -14.57 3.30
CA GLU A 96 -3.36 -15.79 3.79
C GLU A 96 -2.14 -15.49 4.67
N THR A 97 -1.36 -14.47 4.32
CA THR A 97 -0.18 -14.03 5.07
C THR A 97 -0.55 -13.43 6.42
N LEU A 98 -1.66 -12.72 6.48
CA LEU A 98 -2.19 -12.04 7.69
C LEU A 98 -3.63 -12.49 8.01
N PRO A 99 -3.85 -13.77 8.34
CA PRO A 99 -5.22 -14.34 8.45
C PRO A 99 -6.05 -13.77 9.61
N ARG A 100 -5.42 -13.11 10.57
CA ARG A 100 -6.08 -12.50 11.73
C ARG A 100 -6.42 -11.03 11.54
N VAL A 101 -5.93 -10.41 10.46
CA VAL A 101 -6.22 -9.01 10.16
C VAL A 101 -7.62 -8.89 9.56
N PRO A 102 -8.49 -8.07 10.14
CA PRO A 102 -9.85 -7.92 9.67
C PRO A 102 -9.92 -6.94 8.48
N PHE A 103 -9.32 -7.33 7.35
CA PHE A 103 -9.39 -6.54 6.14
C PHE A 103 -10.84 -6.31 5.73
N PHE A 104 -11.23 -5.06 5.54
CA PHE A 104 -12.51 -4.72 4.95
C PHE A 104 -12.31 -4.55 3.44
N TRP A 105 -12.59 -5.61 2.68
CA TRP A 105 -12.48 -5.62 1.23
C TRP A 105 -13.63 -4.83 0.60
N LEU A 106 -13.28 -3.90 -0.29
CA LEU A 106 -14.23 -3.05 -0.99
C LEU A 106 -14.56 -3.67 -2.34
N ASP A 107 -15.87 -3.80 -2.64
CA ASP A 107 -16.37 -4.21 -3.94
C ASP A 107 -16.85 -3.01 -4.74
N PHE A 108 -16.55 -2.98 -6.02
CA PHE A 108 -16.95 -1.91 -6.93
C PHE A 108 -17.72 -2.48 -8.13
N ASP A 109 -18.82 -1.84 -8.51
CA ASP A 109 -19.70 -2.29 -9.60
C ASP A 109 -19.01 -2.37 -10.98
N GLN A 110 -17.89 -1.66 -11.16
CA GLN A 110 -17.19 -1.53 -12.45
C GLN A 110 -15.77 -2.11 -12.43
N GLY A 111 -15.48 -3.03 -11.52
CA GLY A 111 -14.14 -3.60 -11.32
C GLY A 111 -13.32 -2.79 -10.31
N GLY A 112 -12.10 -3.22 -10.03
CA GLY A 112 -11.25 -2.67 -8.97
C GLY A 112 -11.12 -3.67 -7.82
N ASP A 113 -10.80 -4.93 -8.14
CA ASP A 113 -10.61 -5.98 -7.16
C ASP A 113 -9.35 -5.74 -6.32
N GLY A 114 -9.36 -6.28 -5.10
CA GLY A 114 -8.19 -6.21 -4.22
C GLY A 114 -7.95 -4.83 -3.59
N VAL A 115 -9.00 -4.09 -3.30
CA VAL A 115 -8.93 -2.87 -2.49
C VAL A 115 -9.43 -3.16 -1.09
N PHE A 116 -8.65 -2.81 -0.09
CA PHE A 116 -9.06 -2.95 1.31
C PHE A 116 -9.00 -1.65 2.09
N MET A 117 -9.71 -1.63 3.20
CA MET A 117 -9.67 -0.57 4.20
C MET A 117 -9.32 -1.15 5.57
N LEU A 118 -8.48 -0.43 6.32
CA LEU A 118 -8.20 -0.68 7.74
C LEU A 118 -8.27 0.63 8.52
N GLU A 119 -8.87 0.58 9.69
CA GLU A 119 -8.87 1.68 10.65
C GLU A 119 -7.56 1.71 11.45
N TYR A 120 -7.23 2.87 12.02
CA TYR A 120 -6.04 3.07 12.84
C TYR A 120 -5.86 1.99 13.93
N ASP A 121 -6.92 1.68 14.69
CA ASP A 121 -6.85 0.70 15.78
C ASP A 121 -6.60 -0.72 15.26
N GLN A 122 -7.11 -1.06 14.08
CA GLN A 122 -6.86 -2.34 13.40
C GLN A 122 -5.41 -2.45 12.94
N LEU A 123 -4.84 -1.35 12.41
CA LEU A 123 -3.43 -1.27 12.03
C LEU A 123 -2.52 -1.44 13.25
N ILE A 124 -2.81 -0.77 14.36
CA ILE A 124 -2.07 -0.94 15.62
C ILE A 124 -2.15 -2.38 16.11
N ALA A 125 -3.33 -2.99 16.08
CA ALA A 125 -3.52 -4.37 16.55
C ALA A 125 -2.74 -5.40 15.73
N CYS A 126 -2.55 -5.19 14.43
CA CYS A 126 -1.81 -6.12 13.57
C CYS A 126 -0.31 -5.79 13.40
N GLN A 127 0.16 -4.67 13.93
CA GLN A 127 1.52 -4.16 13.69
C GLN A 127 2.61 -5.17 14.09
N ALA A 128 2.43 -5.90 15.18
CA ALA A 128 3.39 -6.92 15.62
C ALA A 128 3.50 -8.08 14.60
N ASP A 129 2.36 -8.53 14.06
CA ASP A 129 2.33 -9.59 13.06
C ASP A 129 2.99 -9.13 11.75
N VAL A 130 2.69 -7.90 11.30
CA VAL A 130 3.29 -7.29 10.11
C VAL A 130 4.81 -7.18 10.25
N ARG A 131 5.31 -6.71 11.38
CA ARG A 131 6.76 -6.59 11.65
C ARG A 131 7.45 -7.95 11.67
N ALA A 132 6.85 -8.94 12.28
CA ALA A 132 7.41 -10.30 12.32
C ALA A 132 7.59 -10.87 10.90
N ILE A 133 6.63 -10.62 10.00
CA ILE A 133 6.73 -11.03 8.59
C ILE A 133 7.81 -10.25 7.86
N LEU A 134 7.89 -8.93 8.05
CA LEU A 134 8.95 -8.10 7.44
C LEU A 134 10.36 -8.54 7.88
N GLU A 135 10.54 -8.88 9.16
CA GLU A 135 11.81 -9.39 9.68
C GLU A 135 12.18 -10.74 9.05
N GLN A 136 11.23 -11.65 8.89
CA GLN A 136 11.45 -12.94 8.21
C GLN A 136 11.88 -12.75 6.77
N ARG A 137 11.25 -11.83 6.03
CA ARG A 137 11.57 -11.51 4.63
C ARG A 137 12.95 -10.87 4.45
N ASN A 138 13.38 -10.05 5.41
CA ASN A 138 14.69 -9.41 5.37
C ASN A 138 15.85 -10.35 5.73
N ASN A 139 15.57 -11.52 6.32
CA ASN A 139 16.58 -12.50 6.74
C ASN A 139 16.78 -13.66 5.72
N VAL A 140 16.09 -13.61 4.61
CA VAL A 140 16.24 -14.55 3.48
C VAL A 140 17.05 -13.88 2.37
#